data_51c7d23023fddc059abc9925aa67159f
#
_entry.id   51c7d23023fddc059abc9925aa67159f
#
_cell.length_a   1.000
_cell.length_b   1.000
_cell.length_c   1.000
_cell.angle_alpha   90.00
_cell.angle_beta   90.00
_cell.angle_gamma   90.00
#
_symmetry.space_group_name_H-M   'P 1'
#
loop_
_entity.id
_entity.type
_entity.pdbx_description
1 polymer ?
#
loop_
_entity_poly.entity_id
_entity_poly.type
_entity_poly.pdbx_seq_one_letter_code
_entity_poly.pdbx_strand_id
1 'polypeptide(L)'
;MAGLLTGDPSNSGIFEDGSCCNSKDGLEEGGHWYMSRKEIEENSPSRRDGIDLRKETYFQKSYCTFLQDLGMRLKVPQVTIATAIIFCHRFFLCQSHAKNDRRTIATVCMFLAGKVEETPRPLKDVILVSYEIIHKKDPAAVQKIKQKEVYEQQKELILIGERVVLATLGFDLNVHHPYKPLVEAMKKFKAAQDALAQVAWNFALAQVAWNFVNDGD
;
A
#
# COMPACT_ATOMS: atom_id res chain seq x y z
N MET A 1 20.62 11.34 -14.55
CA MET A 1 19.78 12.54 -14.59
C MET A 1 18.69 12.39 -13.54
N ALA A 2 18.81 13.16 -12.48
CA ALA A 2 17.88 13.17 -11.36
C ALA A 2 16.72 14.08 -11.75
N GLY A 3 15.58 13.51 -12.08
CA GLY A 3 14.30 14.21 -12.19
C GLY A 3 13.62 14.16 -10.84
N LEU A 4 13.86 15.08 -10.06
CA LEU A 4 13.12 16.21 -9.57
C LEU A 4 11.69 15.93 -9.16
N LEU A 5 11.52 15.75 -7.87
CA LEU A 5 10.35 16.22 -7.14
C LEU A 5 10.52 17.72 -6.87
N THR A 6 10.39 18.54 -7.89
CA THR A 6 10.05 19.95 -7.76
C THR A 6 8.58 20.09 -8.13
N GLY A 7 7.72 19.68 -7.22
CA GLY A 7 6.31 20.02 -7.27
C GLY A 7 6.16 21.45 -6.78
N ASP A 8 5.95 22.36 -7.71
CA ASP A 8 5.44 23.69 -7.47
C ASP A 8 4.09 23.55 -6.73
N PRO A 9 3.87 24.22 -5.60
CA PRO A 9 2.61 24.14 -4.85
C PRO A 9 1.40 24.71 -5.59
N SER A 10 1.57 25.24 -6.80
CA SER A 10 0.48 25.75 -7.64
C SER A 10 -0.15 24.71 -8.58
N ASN A 11 0.32 23.46 -8.63
CA ASN A 11 -0.29 22.43 -9.43
C ASN A 11 -1.35 21.64 -8.64
N SER A 12 -2.49 22.28 -8.38
CA SER A 12 -3.71 21.72 -7.80
C SER A 12 -4.41 20.69 -8.70
N GLY A 13 -3.79 20.23 -9.79
CA GLY A 13 -4.34 19.28 -10.75
C GLY A 13 -4.19 17.81 -10.40
N ILE A 14 -3.57 17.45 -9.25
CA ILE A 14 -3.32 16.04 -8.89
C ILE A 14 -4.57 15.35 -8.32
N PHE A 15 -5.62 16.09 -8.00
CA PHE A 15 -6.79 15.56 -7.29
C PHE A 15 -8.14 15.84 -7.98
N GLU A 16 -8.13 16.19 -9.26
CA GLU A 16 -9.36 16.29 -10.05
C GLU A 16 -9.60 14.97 -10.78
N ASP A 17 -10.28 14.09 -10.17
CA ASP A 17 -11.40 13.26 -10.58
C ASP A 17 -11.62 12.14 -9.57
N GLY A 18 -12.40 12.44 -8.54
CA GLY A 18 -12.91 11.46 -7.58
C GLY A 18 -13.99 10.58 -8.21
N SER A 19 -13.69 9.95 -9.35
CA SER A 19 -14.51 8.84 -9.84
C SER A 19 -14.23 7.64 -8.96
N CYS A 20 -14.91 7.60 -7.81
CA CYS A 20 -15.12 6.40 -7.05
C CYS A 20 -15.57 5.29 -8.01
N CYS A 21 -15.05 4.07 -7.84
CA CYS A 21 -15.52 2.89 -8.57
C CYS A 21 -17.00 2.66 -8.24
N ASN A 22 -17.90 3.41 -8.88
CA ASN A 22 -19.34 3.22 -8.81
C ASN A 22 -19.74 2.10 -9.74
N SER A 23 -19.51 0.86 -9.36
CA SER A 23 -20.35 -0.25 -9.82
C SER A 23 -21.63 -0.21 -8.97
N LYS A 24 -22.66 0.41 -9.51
CA LYS A 24 -24.02 0.19 -9.07
C LYS A 24 -24.34 -1.27 -9.32
N ASP A 25 -24.39 -2.06 -8.25
CA ASP A 25 -25.38 -3.11 -8.04
C ASP A 25 -24.95 -4.00 -6.86
N GLY A 26 -25.84 -4.09 -5.86
CA GLY A 26 -25.87 -5.17 -4.88
C GLY A 26 -25.08 -4.90 -3.59
N LEU A 27 -25.82 -4.51 -2.58
CA LEU A 27 -25.48 -4.58 -1.16
C LEU A 27 -25.13 -6.01 -0.75
N GLU A 28 -23.83 -6.39 -0.83
CA GLU A 28 -23.28 -7.44 0.01
C GLU A 28 -22.03 -6.87 0.69
N GLU A 29 -22.03 -6.86 2.02
CA GLU A 29 -20.89 -6.47 2.84
C GLU A 29 -19.66 -7.29 2.44
N GLY A 30 -18.66 -6.65 1.83
CA GLY A 30 -17.37 -7.24 1.48
C GLY A 30 -17.13 -7.54 -0.01
N GLY A 31 -18.13 -7.49 -0.89
CA GLY A 31 -17.98 -7.84 -2.32
C GLY A 31 -17.30 -6.78 -3.19
N HIS A 32 -17.23 -5.54 -2.74
CA HIS A 32 -16.80 -4.39 -3.54
C HIS A 32 -15.34 -4.46 -4.06
N TRP A 33 -14.45 -5.13 -3.35
CA TRP A 33 -13.02 -5.22 -3.70
C TRP A 33 -12.63 -6.53 -4.42
N TYR A 34 -13.58 -7.45 -4.61
CA TYR A 34 -13.33 -8.70 -5.33
C TYR A 34 -13.67 -8.53 -6.81
N MET A 35 -12.64 -8.42 -7.62
CA MET A 35 -12.74 -8.28 -9.07
C MET A 35 -12.13 -9.50 -9.74
N SER A 36 -12.71 -9.94 -10.86
CA SER A 36 -12.10 -10.97 -11.69
C SER A 36 -10.78 -10.44 -12.30
N ARG A 37 -9.87 -11.35 -12.63
CA ARG A 37 -8.63 -11.00 -13.32
C ARG A 37 -8.89 -10.18 -14.59
N LYS A 38 -9.89 -10.57 -15.38
CA LYS A 38 -10.26 -9.88 -16.61
C LYS A 38 -10.68 -8.43 -16.34
N GLU A 39 -11.49 -8.20 -15.31
CA GLU A 39 -11.91 -6.85 -14.90
C GLU A 39 -10.73 -6.00 -14.47
N ILE A 40 -9.81 -6.54 -13.67
CA ILE A 40 -8.59 -5.85 -13.26
C ILE A 40 -7.75 -5.50 -14.50
N GLU A 41 -7.59 -6.44 -15.41
CA GLU A 41 -6.79 -6.26 -16.62
C GLU A 41 -7.40 -5.27 -17.60
N GLU A 42 -8.69 -5.27 -17.81
CA GLU A 42 -9.38 -4.39 -18.78
C GLU A 42 -9.64 -2.99 -18.19
N ASN A 43 -9.89 -2.86 -16.91
CA ASN A 43 -10.33 -1.61 -16.28
C ASN A 43 -9.22 -0.87 -15.53
N SER A 44 -7.97 -1.36 -15.52
CA SER A 44 -6.88 -0.68 -14.80
C SER A 44 -6.71 0.78 -15.23
N PRO A 45 -6.83 1.74 -14.31
CA PRO A 45 -6.56 3.15 -14.61
C PRO A 45 -5.15 3.38 -15.13
N SER A 46 -4.19 2.60 -14.65
CA SER A 46 -2.79 2.68 -15.08
C SER A 46 -2.60 2.35 -16.56
N ARG A 47 -3.38 1.38 -17.07
CA ARG A 47 -3.35 1.04 -18.51
C ARG A 47 -3.95 2.10 -19.38
N ARG A 48 -5.03 2.73 -18.94
CA ARG A 48 -5.62 3.88 -19.63
C ARG A 48 -4.61 5.02 -19.78
N ASP A 49 -3.71 5.17 -18.80
CA ASP A 49 -2.63 6.17 -18.82
C ASP A 49 -1.33 5.64 -19.46
N GLY A 50 -1.36 4.53 -20.22
CA GLY A 50 -0.24 4.03 -21.01
C GLY A 50 0.80 3.18 -20.27
N ILE A 51 0.49 2.70 -19.06
CA ILE A 51 1.35 1.77 -18.31
C ILE A 51 0.99 0.34 -18.70
N ASP A 52 1.96 -0.42 -19.21
CA ASP A 52 1.76 -1.83 -19.57
C ASP A 52 1.63 -2.74 -18.31
N LEU A 53 1.12 -3.96 -18.50
CA LEU A 53 0.92 -4.93 -17.44
C LEU A 53 2.22 -5.27 -16.70
N ARG A 54 3.33 -5.43 -17.43
CA ARG A 54 4.63 -5.78 -16.85
C ARG A 54 5.13 -4.68 -15.92
N LYS A 55 4.98 -3.44 -16.35
CA LYS A 55 5.37 -2.26 -15.58
C LYS A 55 4.46 -2.07 -14.36
N GLU A 56 3.16 -2.28 -14.51
CA GLU A 56 2.20 -2.25 -13.41
C GLU A 56 2.52 -3.32 -12.36
N THR A 57 2.75 -4.58 -12.78
CA THR A 57 3.20 -5.66 -11.90
C THR A 57 4.52 -5.34 -11.19
N TYR A 58 5.47 -4.74 -11.90
CA TYR A 58 6.72 -4.27 -11.27
C TYR A 58 6.46 -3.21 -10.19
N PHE A 59 5.55 -2.28 -10.43
CA PHE A 59 5.20 -1.25 -9.45
C PHE A 59 4.54 -1.86 -8.21
N GLN A 60 3.65 -2.84 -8.41
CA GLN A 60 3.03 -3.58 -7.31
C GLN A 60 4.07 -4.31 -6.44
N LYS A 61 4.96 -5.06 -7.06
CA LYS A 61 6.08 -5.72 -6.34
C LYS A 61 6.96 -4.70 -5.61
N SER A 62 7.23 -3.55 -6.24
CA SER A 62 8.08 -2.50 -5.67
C SER A 62 7.49 -1.89 -4.41
N TYR A 63 6.19 -1.56 -4.39
CA TYR A 63 5.61 -0.99 -3.17
C TYR A 63 5.36 -2.04 -2.08
N CYS A 64 5.07 -3.30 -2.43
CA CYS A 64 5.00 -4.39 -1.44
C CYS A 64 6.34 -4.57 -0.72
N THR A 65 7.45 -4.64 -1.46
CA THR A 65 8.79 -4.74 -0.88
C THR A 65 9.13 -3.51 -0.02
N PHE A 66 8.75 -2.32 -0.50
CA PHE A 66 8.94 -1.08 0.26
C PHE A 66 8.16 -1.10 1.58
N LEU A 67 6.90 -1.54 1.58
CA LEU A 67 6.07 -1.64 2.78
C LEU A 67 6.59 -2.66 3.78
N GLN A 68 7.13 -3.78 3.30
CA GLN A 68 7.79 -4.77 4.16
C GLN A 68 9.03 -4.19 4.86
N ASP A 69 9.93 -3.51 4.12
CA ASP A 69 11.11 -2.87 4.71
C ASP A 69 10.71 -1.76 5.69
N LEU A 70 9.75 -0.91 5.31
CA LEU A 70 9.23 0.17 6.15
C LEU A 70 8.62 -0.37 7.45
N GLY A 71 7.75 -1.36 7.35
CA GLY A 71 7.08 -1.96 8.51
C GLY A 71 8.05 -2.66 9.47
N MET A 72 9.04 -3.39 8.95
CA MET A 72 10.09 -4.00 9.77
C MET A 72 10.91 -2.96 10.53
N ARG A 73 11.31 -1.87 9.88
CA ARG A 73 12.07 -0.78 10.52
C ARG A 73 11.25 -0.01 11.55
N LEU A 74 9.97 0.20 11.28
CA LEU A 74 9.03 0.79 12.22
C LEU A 74 8.63 -0.16 13.36
N LYS A 75 9.02 -1.45 13.26
CA LYS A 75 8.65 -2.50 14.22
C LYS A 75 7.14 -2.59 14.44
N VAL A 76 6.38 -2.53 13.37
CA VAL A 76 4.93 -2.77 13.40
C VAL A 76 4.63 -4.26 13.21
N PRO A 77 3.48 -4.77 13.71
CA PRO A 77 3.05 -6.15 13.51
C PRO A 77 2.86 -6.49 12.02
N GLN A 78 2.99 -7.77 11.68
CA GLN A 78 2.80 -8.24 10.30
C GLN A 78 1.40 -7.95 9.76
N VAL A 79 0.37 -8.00 10.62
CA VAL A 79 -1.00 -7.64 10.25
C VAL A 79 -1.08 -6.20 9.72
N THR A 80 -0.43 -5.27 10.40
CA THR A 80 -0.37 -3.86 9.98
C THR A 80 0.30 -3.69 8.62
N ILE A 81 1.38 -4.43 8.35
CA ILE A 81 2.05 -4.44 7.04
C ILE A 81 1.10 -4.97 5.96
N ALA A 82 0.40 -6.07 6.26
CA ALA A 82 -0.56 -6.68 5.36
C ALA A 82 -1.74 -5.72 5.04
N THR A 83 -2.29 -5.07 6.05
CA THR A 83 -3.33 -4.04 5.88
C THR A 83 -2.85 -2.89 5.00
N ALA A 84 -1.62 -2.41 5.21
CA ALA A 84 -1.03 -1.36 4.36
C ALA A 84 -0.88 -1.80 2.90
N ILE A 85 -0.49 -3.05 2.65
CA ILE A 85 -0.39 -3.61 1.30
C ILE A 85 -1.78 -3.65 0.64
N ILE A 86 -2.80 -4.12 1.35
CA ILE A 86 -4.18 -4.18 0.84
C ILE A 86 -4.71 -2.78 0.52
N PHE A 87 -4.46 -1.78 1.36
CA PHE A 87 -4.84 -0.40 1.09
C PHE A 87 -4.17 0.15 -0.17
N CYS A 88 -2.87 -0.16 -0.39
CA CYS A 88 -2.19 0.20 -1.63
C CYS A 88 -2.82 -0.47 -2.86
N HIS A 89 -3.14 -1.76 -2.77
CA HIS A 89 -3.79 -2.47 -3.86
C HIS A 89 -5.15 -1.87 -4.19
N ARG A 90 -6.02 -1.67 -3.18
CA ARG A 90 -7.33 -1.03 -3.34
C ARG A 90 -7.20 0.37 -3.95
N PHE A 91 -6.23 1.17 -3.50
CA PHE A 91 -5.97 2.49 -4.04
C PHE A 91 -5.63 2.43 -5.53
N PHE A 92 -4.70 1.57 -5.95
CA PHE A 92 -4.27 1.48 -7.35
C PHE A 92 -5.22 0.68 -8.25
N LEU A 93 -6.24 0.04 -7.70
CA LEU A 93 -7.39 -0.41 -8.50
C LEU A 93 -8.24 0.78 -9.00
N CYS A 94 -8.29 1.87 -8.25
CA CYS A 94 -9.08 3.05 -8.57
C CYS A 94 -8.25 4.19 -9.17
N GLN A 95 -6.95 4.25 -8.86
CA GLN A 95 -6.05 5.34 -9.23
C GLN A 95 -4.85 4.86 -10.03
N SER A 96 -4.38 5.70 -10.95
CA SER A 96 -3.26 5.37 -11.84
C SER A 96 -1.90 5.56 -11.18
N HIS A 97 -1.00 4.63 -11.45
CA HIS A 97 0.42 4.75 -11.13
C HIS A 97 1.15 5.85 -11.91
N ALA A 98 0.57 6.36 -13.00
CA ALA A 98 1.14 7.47 -13.75
C ALA A 98 1.00 8.80 -13.01
N LYS A 99 -0.11 8.95 -12.26
CA LYS A 99 -0.47 10.19 -11.55
C LYS A 99 -0.02 10.19 -10.09
N ASN A 100 0.20 9.01 -9.51
CA ASN A 100 0.48 8.87 -8.08
C ASN A 100 1.80 8.15 -7.85
N ASP A 101 2.71 8.77 -7.10
CA ASP A 101 3.95 8.10 -6.72
C ASP A 101 3.67 6.96 -5.74
N ARG A 102 4.04 5.73 -6.15
CA ARG A 102 3.77 4.51 -5.39
C ARG A 102 4.40 4.48 -4.01
N ARG A 103 5.56 5.14 -3.81
CA ARG A 103 6.25 5.15 -2.52
C ARG A 103 5.59 6.10 -1.53
N THR A 104 5.15 7.25 -2.03
CA THR A 104 4.37 8.20 -1.24
C THR A 104 3.06 7.59 -0.80
N ILE A 105 2.29 6.99 -1.72
CA ILE A 105 1.03 6.31 -1.40
C ILE A 105 1.27 5.15 -0.42
N ALA A 106 2.32 4.34 -0.61
CA ALA A 106 2.66 3.26 0.31
C ALA A 106 2.98 3.78 1.72
N THR A 107 3.71 4.90 1.84
CA THR A 107 3.99 5.53 3.15
C THR A 107 2.70 5.98 3.83
N VAL A 108 1.79 6.58 3.09
CA VAL A 108 0.46 6.97 3.58
C VAL A 108 -0.34 5.76 4.04
N CYS A 109 -0.38 4.70 3.23
CA CYS A 109 -1.08 3.46 3.58
C CYS A 109 -0.51 2.81 4.84
N MET A 110 0.81 2.83 5.04
CA MET A 110 1.44 2.34 6.28
C MET A 110 1.01 3.16 7.50
N PHE A 111 0.99 4.48 7.36
CA PHE A 111 0.56 5.37 8.44
C PHE A 111 -0.92 5.15 8.81
N LEU A 112 -1.79 5.02 7.81
CA LEU A 112 -3.21 4.74 7.99
C LEU A 112 -3.44 3.35 8.59
N ALA A 113 -2.76 2.32 8.07
CA ALA A 113 -2.87 0.95 8.58
C ALA A 113 -2.46 0.85 10.06
N GLY A 114 -1.43 1.60 10.47
CA GLY A 114 -1.05 1.68 11.88
C GLY A 114 -2.16 2.21 12.79
N LYS A 115 -2.96 3.15 12.31
CA LYS A 115 -4.13 3.67 13.04
C LYS A 115 -5.25 2.63 13.10
N VAL A 116 -5.54 1.99 11.98
CA VAL A 116 -6.63 1.01 11.85
C VAL A 116 -6.38 -0.25 12.69
N GLU A 117 -5.14 -0.72 12.71
CA GLU A 117 -4.72 -1.93 13.44
C GLU A 117 -4.31 -1.62 14.91
N GLU A 118 -4.61 -0.43 15.41
CA GLU A 118 -4.29 -0.02 16.80
C GLU A 118 -2.79 -0.14 17.15
N THR A 119 -1.93 0.02 16.16
CA THR A 119 -0.46 -0.01 16.30
C THR A 119 0.19 1.26 15.76
N PRO A 120 -0.32 2.46 16.14
CA PRO A 120 0.12 3.71 15.55
C PRO A 120 1.60 3.97 15.81
N ARG A 121 2.29 4.51 14.80
CA ARG A 121 3.62 5.06 14.93
C ARG A 121 3.58 6.57 14.76
N PRO A 122 4.43 7.33 15.49
CA PRO A 122 4.52 8.76 15.30
C PRO A 122 4.76 9.11 13.83
N LEU A 123 4.02 10.08 13.31
CA LEU A 123 4.16 10.52 11.91
C LEU A 123 5.60 10.88 11.58
N LYS A 124 6.33 11.48 12.53
CA LYS A 124 7.75 11.79 12.39
C LYS A 124 8.58 10.56 12.04
N ASP A 125 8.38 9.47 12.76
CA ASP A 125 9.16 8.23 12.55
C ASP A 125 8.83 7.62 11.19
N VAL A 126 7.55 7.63 10.80
CA VAL A 126 7.11 7.14 9.49
C VAL A 126 7.77 7.95 8.37
N ILE A 127 7.79 9.28 8.47
CA ILE A 127 8.42 10.17 7.49
C ILE A 127 9.93 9.92 7.42
N LEU A 128 10.63 9.89 8.55
CA LEU A 128 12.08 9.73 8.56
C LEU A 128 12.51 8.39 7.99
N VAL A 129 11.88 7.30 8.42
CA VAL A 129 12.23 5.95 7.95
C VAL A 129 11.88 5.76 6.48
N SER A 130 10.70 6.22 6.03
CA SER A 130 10.32 6.13 4.62
C SER A 130 11.26 6.93 3.72
N TYR A 131 11.61 8.14 4.13
CA TYR A 131 12.53 9.01 3.39
C TYR A 131 13.93 8.38 3.27
N GLU A 132 14.43 7.77 4.35
CA GLU A 132 15.70 7.04 4.35
C GLU A 132 15.67 5.86 3.37
N ILE A 133 14.61 5.06 3.35
CA ILE A 133 14.47 3.93 2.42
C ILE A 133 14.43 4.43 0.97
N ILE A 134 13.67 5.49 0.70
CA ILE A 134 13.52 6.06 -0.64
C ILE A 134 14.86 6.56 -1.18
N HIS A 135 15.65 7.22 -0.33
CA HIS A 135 16.91 7.85 -0.71
C HIS A 135 18.15 7.04 -0.29
N LYS A 136 18.00 5.75 0.00
CA LYS A 136 19.07 4.87 0.48
C LYS A 136 20.36 4.92 -0.36
N LYS A 137 20.25 5.22 -1.66
CA LYS A 137 21.39 5.31 -2.59
C LYS A 137 22.12 6.65 -2.55
N ASP A 138 21.54 7.67 -1.94
CA ASP A 138 22.10 9.03 -1.86
C ASP A 138 22.13 9.53 -0.41
N PRO A 139 23.26 9.34 0.30
CA PRO A 139 23.40 9.80 1.68
C PRO A 139 23.20 11.30 1.86
N ALA A 140 23.55 12.11 0.85
CA ALA A 140 23.37 13.56 0.88
C ALA A 140 21.87 13.91 0.85
N ALA A 141 21.08 13.20 0.04
CA ALA A 141 19.63 13.36 0.03
C ALA A 141 19.01 12.95 1.38
N VAL A 142 19.45 11.85 2.00
CA VAL A 142 18.97 11.42 3.32
C VAL A 142 19.18 12.53 4.38
N GLN A 143 20.30 13.27 4.34
CA GLN A 143 20.53 14.36 5.30
C GLN A 143 19.59 15.55 5.11
N LYS A 144 19.03 15.76 3.92
CA LYS A 144 18.11 16.87 3.63
C LYS A 144 16.83 16.82 4.46
N ILE A 145 16.38 15.63 4.89
CA ILE A 145 15.17 15.50 5.73
C ILE A 145 15.32 16.19 7.09
N LYS A 146 16.56 16.48 7.53
CA LYS A 146 16.83 17.22 8.76
C LYS A 146 16.52 18.71 8.63
N GLN A 147 16.43 19.23 7.40
CA GLN A 147 16.01 20.60 7.14
C GLN A 147 14.50 20.71 7.42
N LYS A 148 14.14 21.73 8.18
CA LYS A 148 12.75 21.93 8.62
C LYS A 148 11.79 22.04 7.45
N GLU A 149 12.17 22.73 6.41
CA GLU A 149 11.37 22.96 5.21
C GLU A 149 11.06 21.63 4.50
N VAL A 150 12.08 20.79 4.31
CA VAL A 150 11.92 19.47 3.66
C VAL A 150 11.02 18.55 4.50
N TYR A 151 11.22 18.56 5.82
CA TYR A 151 10.40 17.78 6.74
C TYR A 151 8.94 18.21 6.71
N GLU A 152 8.65 19.52 6.79
CA GLU A 152 7.27 20.03 6.77
C GLU A 152 6.59 19.75 5.42
N GLN A 153 7.30 19.84 4.30
CA GLN A 153 6.79 19.45 2.99
C GLN A 153 6.39 17.95 2.94
N GLN A 154 7.25 17.06 3.45
CA GLN A 154 6.95 15.64 3.51
C GLN A 154 5.76 15.35 4.43
N LYS A 155 5.68 16.02 5.55
CA LYS A 155 4.57 15.91 6.51
C LYS A 155 3.25 16.33 5.87
N GLU A 156 3.22 17.47 5.20
CA GLU A 156 2.04 17.95 4.50
C GLU A 156 1.61 16.97 3.40
N LEU A 157 2.55 16.46 2.60
CA LEU A 157 2.31 15.47 1.56
C LEU A 157 1.64 14.21 2.12
N ILE A 158 2.11 13.69 3.26
CA ILE A 158 1.51 12.51 3.89
C ILE A 158 0.11 12.81 4.43
N LEU A 159 -0.10 13.98 5.05
CA LEU A 159 -1.42 14.36 5.59
C LEU A 159 -2.46 14.60 4.50
N ILE A 160 -2.07 15.21 3.38
CA ILE A 160 -2.94 15.35 2.21
C ILE A 160 -3.19 13.98 1.59
N GLY A 161 -2.14 13.17 1.41
CA GLY A 161 -2.24 11.81 0.89
C GLY A 161 -3.18 10.93 1.72
N GLU A 162 -3.21 11.07 3.04
CA GLU A 162 -4.14 10.34 3.90
C GLU A 162 -5.61 10.63 3.55
N ARG A 163 -5.95 11.89 3.33
CA ARG A 163 -7.31 12.28 2.93
C ARG A 163 -7.68 11.69 1.57
N VAL A 164 -6.73 11.70 0.63
CA VAL A 164 -6.93 11.15 -0.72
C VAL A 164 -7.10 9.64 -0.67
N VAL A 165 -6.27 8.93 0.09
CA VAL A 165 -6.40 7.48 0.26
C VAL A 165 -7.74 7.14 0.92
N LEU A 166 -8.13 7.82 2.00
CA LEU A 166 -9.42 7.61 2.67
C LEU A 166 -10.60 7.83 1.71
N ALA A 167 -10.58 8.91 0.94
CA ALA A 167 -11.63 9.20 -0.04
C ALA A 167 -11.68 8.14 -1.16
N THR A 168 -10.53 7.71 -1.68
CA THR A 168 -10.44 6.68 -2.73
C THR A 168 -10.94 5.32 -2.23
N LEU A 169 -10.65 4.97 -0.98
CA LEU A 169 -11.15 3.75 -0.35
C LEU A 169 -12.63 3.83 0.07
N GLY A 170 -13.28 4.99 -0.09
CA GLY A 170 -14.65 5.20 0.38
C GLY A 170 -14.82 4.99 1.88
N PHE A 171 -13.74 5.18 2.67
CA PHE A 171 -13.68 4.89 4.11
C PHE A 171 -13.91 3.41 4.47
N ASP A 172 -13.90 2.50 3.48
CA ASP A 172 -13.92 1.06 3.75
C ASP A 172 -12.52 0.58 4.17
N LEU A 173 -12.29 0.60 5.47
CA LEU A 173 -11.01 0.23 6.08
C LEU A 173 -11.04 -1.20 6.66
N ASN A 174 -12.13 -1.91 6.48
CA ASN A 174 -12.25 -3.29 6.94
C ASN A 174 -11.41 -4.23 6.09
N VAL A 175 -10.52 -4.97 6.72
CA VAL A 175 -9.66 -5.97 6.09
C VAL A 175 -9.78 -7.29 6.82
N HIS A 176 -10.21 -8.31 6.11
CA HIS A 176 -10.26 -9.68 6.65
C HIS A 176 -8.96 -10.41 6.34
N HIS A 177 -8.13 -10.58 7.34
CA HIS A 177 -6.86 -11.29 7.20
C HIS A 177 -7.03 -12.80 7.37
N PRO A 178 -6.32 -13.63 6.58
CA PRO A 178 -6.37 -15.08 6.69
C PRO A 178 -5.65 -15.63 7.94
N TYR A 179 -4.98 -14.78 8.72
CA TYR A 179 -4.14 -15.22 9.85
C TYR A 179 -4.92 -15.87 10.98
N LYS A 180 -6.08 -15.32 11.38
CA LYS A 180 -6.90 -15.89 12.45
C LYS A 180 -7.43 -17.27 12.06
N PRO A 181 -8.09 -17.46 10.91
CA PRO A 181 -8.51 -18.78 10.44
C PRO A 181 -7.36 -19.78 10.32
N LEU A 182 -6.18 -19.33 9.85
CA LEU A 182 -5.00 -20.16 9.75
C LEU A 182 -4.53 -20.66 11.11
N VAL A 183 -4.43 -19.77 12.10
CA VAL A 183 -4.02 -20.14 13.48
C VAL A 183 -5.01 -21.12 14.09
N GLU A 184 -6.31 -20.92 13.91
CA GLU A 184 -7.36 -21.84 14.39
C GLU A 184 -7.24 -23.21 13.71
N ALA A 185 -7.02 -23.25 12.39
CA ALA A 185 -6.78 -24.49 11.67
C ALA A 185 -5.51 -25.21 12.18
N MET A 186 -4.40 -24.50 12.36
CA MET A 186 -3.16 -25.09 12.89
C MET A 186 -3.34 -25.65 14.30
N LYS A 187 -4.05 -24.95 15.18
CA LYS A 187 -4.41 -25.45 16.52
C LYS A 187 -5.25 -26.72 16.44
N LYS A 188 -6.27 -26.73 15.59
CA LYS A 188 -7.18 -27.87 15.38
C LYS A 188 -6.43 -29.12 14.88
N PHE A 189 -5.47 -28.94 13.99
CA PHE A 189 -4.65 -30.03 13.44
C PHE A 189 -3.42 -30.36 14.30
N LYS A 190 -3.20 -29.69 15.44
CA LYS A 190 -2.02 -29.83 16.31
C LYS A 190 -0.68 -29.61 15.59
N ALA A 191 -0.70 -28.87 14.49
CA ALA A 191 0.46 -28.63 13.63
C ALA A 191 1.29 -27.38 14.04
N ALA A 192 1.04 -26.81 15.23
CA ALA A 192 1.59 -25.52 15.64
C ALA A 192 3.12 -25.47 15.83
N GLN A 193 3.80 -26.61 15.84
CA GLN A 193 5.25 -26.71 16.05
C GLN A 193 6.01 -27.34 14.86
N ASP A 194 5.34 -27.69 13.79
CA ASP A 194 5.93 -28.41 12.67
C ASP A 194 6.36 -27.48 11.52
N ALA A 195 7.29 -27.96 10.70
CA ALA A 195 7.72 -27.28 9.47
C ALA A 195 6.53 -26.95 8.55
N LEU A 196 5.46 -27.74 8.59
CA LEU A 196 4.22 -27.49 7.87
C LEU A 196 3.53 -26.20 8.34
N ALA A 197 3.53 -25.91 9.63
CA ALA A 197 2.97 -24.66 10.16
C ALA A 197 3.74 -23.43 9.65
N GLN A 198 5.07 -23.54 9.58
CA GLN A 198 5.92 -22.47 9.02
C GLN A 198 5.66 -22.25 7.53
N VAL A 199 5.51 -23.33 6.77
CA VAL A 199 5.17 -23.26 5.33
C VAL A 199 3.80 -22.64 5.14
N ALA A 200 2.80 -23.09 5.89
CA ALA A 200 1.43 -22.52 5.81
C ALA A 200 1.40 -21.03 6.19
N TRP A 201 2.19 -20.63 7.20
CA TRP A 201 2.33 -19.23 7.58
C TRP A 201 2.99 -18.39 6.49
N ASN A 202 4.10 -18.89 5.94
CA ASN A 202 4.81 -18.23 4.84
C ASN A 202 3.92 -18.12 3.59
N PHE A 203 3.11 -19.14 3.31
CA PHE A 203 2.15 -19.11 2.21
C PHE A 203 1.07 -18.06 2.44
N ALA A 204 0.49 -17.96 3.64
CA ALA A 204 -0.50 -16.94 3.97
C ALA A 204 0.10 -15.51 3.87
N LEU A 205 1.35 -15.33 4.29
CA LEU A 205 2.07 -14.07 4.13
C LEU A 205 2.30 -13.72 2.64
N ALA A 206 2.71 -14.71 1.85
CA ALA A 206 2.92 -14.55 0.42
C ALA A 206 1.60 -14.24 -0.30
N GLN A 207 0.50 -14.88 0.09
CA GLN A 207 -0.82 -14.65 -0.49
C GLN A 207 -1.29 -13.21 -0.28
N VAL A 208 -1.14 -12.62 0.90
CA VAL A 208 -1.49 -11.22 1.14
C VAL A 208 -0.67 -10.27 0.28
N ALA A 209 0.62 -10.59 0.04
CA ALA A 209 1.48 -9.80 -0.83
C ALA A 209 1.29 -10.11 -2.32
N TRP A 210 0.76 -11.31 -2.66
CA TRP A 210 0.85 -11.87 -3.99
C TRP A 210 -0.48 -12.15 -4.71
N ASN A 211 -1.61 -12.23 -4.01
CA ASN A 211 -2.91 -12.55 -4.63
C ASN A 211 -3.41 -11.54 -5.66
N PHE A 212 -2.79 -10.36 -5.73
CA PHE A 212 -3.03 -9.39 -6.80
C PHE A 212 -2.07 -9.51 -7.99
N VAL A 213 -1.07 -10.40 -7.91
CA VAL A 213 0.02 -10.43 -8.91
C VAL A 213 0.11 -11.72 -9.71
N ASN A 214 -0.40 -12.83 -9.20
CA ASN A 214 -0.16 -14.15 -9.82
C ASN A 214 -1.36 -15.12 -9.73
N ASP A 215 -2.50 -14.80 -10.26
CA ASP A 215 -3.39 -15.84 -10.82
C ASP A 215 -3.11 -15.98 -12.32
N GLY A 216 -1.94 -16.53 -12.64
CA GLY A 216 -1.54 -16.71 -14.01
C GLY A 216 -0.38 -17.68 -14.14
N ASP A 217 -0.71 -18.96 -14.00
CA ASP A 217 -0.25 -20.12 -14.81
C ASP A 217 -1.15 -21.31 -14.52
#